data_eb68de22760e490f458bc5bb096803dc
#
_entry.id   eb68de22760e490f458bc5bb096803dc
#
_cell.length_a   1.000
_cell.length_b   1.000
_cell.length_c   1.000
_cell.angle_alpha   90.00
_cell.angle_beta   90.00
_cell.angle_gamma   90.00
#
_symmetry.space_group_name_H-M   'P 1'
#
loop_
_entity.id
_entity.type
_entity.pdbx_description
1 polymer ?
#
loop_
_entity_poly.entity_id
_entity_poly.type
_entity_poly.pdbx_seq_one_letter_code
_entity_poly.pdbx_strand_id
1 'polypeptide(L)'
;SISFINPIVDYNKKILKSNILELKKIIIYIAGPLINFILGMICFFKVDIMYINLILAIINLIPIYPLDGGRILKSALCIFCGRANAYKITEVVSTISLSILLFGCSLLVLYAHNWGLVLIMVYLCYVKMQTSLYMKRRMELYNLIKKIK
;
A
#
# COMPACT_ATOMS: atom_id res chain seq x y z
N SER A 1 30.67 -30.99 -14.98
CA SER A 1 29.50 -30.94 -14.05
C SER A 1 29.39 -29.65 -13.22
N ILE A 2 30.31 -28.70 -13.34
CA ILE A 2 30.30 -27.43 -12.57
C ILE A 2 29.45 -26.33 -13.27
N SER A 3 29.23 -26.45 -14.57
CA SER A 3 28.48 -25.44 -15.35
C SER A 3 26.99 -25.41 -15.13
N PHE A 4 26.37 -26.47 -14.58
CA PHE A 4 24.94 -26.54 -14.31
C PHE A 4 24.52 -25.94 -12.95
N ILE A 5 25.45 -25.81 -12.01
CA ILE A 5 25.17 -25.26 -10.66
C ILE A 5 25.08 -23.73 -10.69
N ASN A 6 25.81 -23.09 -11.62
CA ASN A 6 25.87 -21.62 -11.74
C ASN A 6 24.51 -20.92 -12.00
N PRO A 7 23.64 -21.37 -12.93
CA PRO A 7 22.39 -20.66 -13.21
C PRO A 7 21.37 -20.78 -12.07
N ILE A 8 21.35 -21.89 -11.34
CA ILE A 8 20.44 -22.10 -10.20
C ILE A 8 20.87 -21.22 -9.01
N VAL A 9 22.18 -21.17 -8.73
CA VAL A 9 22.75 -20.33 -7.67
C VAL A 9 22.51 -18.86 -7.97
N ASP A 10 22.67 -18.42 -9.22
CA ASP A 10 22.45 -17.04 -9.63
C ASP A 10 20.95 -16.66 -9.58
N TYR A 11 20.07 -17.57 -9.99
CA TYR A 11 18.61 -17.40 -9.86
C TYR A 11 18.19 -17.24 -8.39
N ASN A 12 18.67 -18.09 -7.49
CA ASN A 12 18.38 -18.02 -6.06
C ASN A 12 18.91 -16.72 -5.43
N LYS A 13 20.11 -16.27 -5.77
CA LYS A 13 20.66 -14.98 -5.35
C LYS A 13 19.79 -13.81 -5.82
N LYS A 14 19.27 -13.86 -7.04
CA LYS A 14 18.40 -12.82 -7.61
C LYS A 14 17.06 -12.74 -6.90
N ILE A 15 16.46 -13.89 -6.57
CA ILE A 15 15.22 -13.95 -5.77
C ILE A 15 15.48 -13.40 -4.37
N LEU A 16 16.51 -13.86 -3.68
CA LEU A 16 16.87 -13.41 -2.35
C LEU A 16 17.08 -11.89 -2.30
N LYS A 17 17.84 -11.35 -3.26
CA LYS A 17 18.04 -9.90 -3.38
C LYS A 17 16.72 -9.14 -3.61
N SER A 18 15.81 -9.71 -4.42
CA SER A 18 14.49 -9.13 -4.65
C SER A 18 13.67 -9.09 -3.36
N ASN A 19 13.63 -10.18 -2.60
CA ASN A 19 12.87 -10.28 -1.34
C ASN A 19 13.43 -9.35 -0.26
N ILE A 20 14.75 -9.21 -0.14
CA ILE A 20 15.39 -8.27 0.78
C ILE A 20 14.99 -6.83 0.44
N LEU A 21 14.91 -6.48 -0.84
CA LEU A 21 14.47 -5.15 -1.27
C LEU A 21 13.00 -4.89 -0.89
N GLU A 22 12.12 -5.88 -1.04
CA GLU A 22 10.71 -5.74 -0.65
C GLU A 22 10.56 -5.64 0.89
N LEU A 23 11.34 -6.41 1.67
CA LEU A 23 11.38 -6.27 3.14
C LEU A 23 11.84 -4.87 3.59
N LYS A 24 12.89 -4.32 2.98
CA LYS A 24 13.32 -2.94 3.26
C LYS A 24 12.21 -1.92 2.98
N LYS A 25 11.44 -2.09 1.91
CA LYS A 25 10.29 -1.22 1.61
C LYS A 25 9.21 -1.32 2.69
N ILE A 26 8.90 -2.53 3.16
CA ILE A 26 7.92 -2.75 4.24
C ILE A 26 8.33 -1.97 5.49
N ILE A 27 9.60 -2.05 5.90
CA ILE A 27 10.12 -1.32 7.06
C ILE A 27 9.95 0.20 6.88
N ILE A 28 10.28 0.72 5.70
CA ILE A 28 10.13 2.16 5.40
C ILE A 28 8.66 2.58 5.46
N TYR A 29 7.73 1.78 4.93
CA TYR A 29 6.30 2.12 4.92
C TYR A 29 5.65 2.00 6.31
N ILE A 30 6.15 1.13 7.18
CA ILE A 30 5.68 1.03 8.58
C ILE A 30 6.15 2.24 9.40
N ALA A 31 7.31 2.82 9.08
CA ALA A 31 7.87 3.93 9.83
C ALA A 31 6.94 5.16 9.87
N GLY A 32 6.20 5.46 8.78
CA GLY A 32 5.24 6.56 8.75
C GLY A 32 4.13 6.44 9.80
N PRO A 33 3.28 5.39 9.74
CA PRO A 33 2.26 5.15 10.75
C PRO A 33 2.81 5.02 12.16
N LEU A 34 3.98 4.41 12.33
CA LEU A 34 4.62 4.25 13.63
C LEU A 34 4.99 5.59 14.26
N ILE A 35 5.55 6.52 13.48
CA ILE A 35 5.87 7.88 13.96
C ILE A 35 4.61 8.61 14.39
N ASN A 36 3.53 8.55 13.60
CA ASN A 36 2.26 9.16 13.97
C ASN A 36 1.68 8.55 15.25
N PHE A 37 1.81 7.24 15.43
CA PHE A 37 1.39 6.56 16.66
C PHE A 37 2.21 7.03 17.88
N ILE A 38 3.53 7.10 17.75
CA ILE A 38 4.43 7.58 18.81
C ILE A 38 4.12 9.05 19.15
N LEU A 39 3.94 9.92 18.14
CA LEU A 39 3.58 11.32 18.36
C LEU A 39 2.22 11.44 19.06
N GLY A 40 1.23 10.63 18.70
CA GLY A 40 -0.05 10.57 19.41
C GLY A 40 0.13 10.21 20.89
N MET A 41 1.01 9.26 21.20
CA MET A 41 1.27 8.87 22.59
C MET A 41 2.05 9.93 23.39
N ILE A 42 3.00 10.63 22.76
CA ILE A 42 3.77 11.70 23.41
C ILE A 42 2.89 12.93 23.66
N CYS A 43 2.00 13.25 22.72
CA CYS A 43 1.15 14.43 22.79
C CYS A 43 -0.15 14.21 23.59
N PHE A 44 -0.18 13.23 24.52
CA PHE A 44 -1.38 12.91 25.29
C PHE A 44 -1.91 14.11 26.12
N PHE A 45 -1.08 15.10 26.46
CA PHE A 45 -1.49 16.34 27.13
C PHE A 45 -2.39 17.26 26.26
N LYS A 46 -2.32 17.11 24.93
CA LYS A 46 -3.16 17.83 23.97
C LYS A 46 -4.04 16.85 23.23
N VAL A 47 -5.23 16.61 23.76
CA VAL A 47 -6.17 15.58 23.32
C VAL A 47 -6.46 15.65 21.81
N ASP A 48 -6.62 16.85 21.26
CA ASP A 48 -6.89 17.04 19.82
C ASP A 48 -5.72 16.54 18.96
N ILE A 49 -4.48 16.88 19.35
CA ILE A 49 -3.29 16.46 18.62
C ILE A 49 -3.08 14.96 18.73
N MET A 50 -3.34 14.38 19.89
CA MET A 50 -3.30 12.93 20.11
C MET A 50 -4.25 12.21 19.15
N TYR A 51 -5.53 12.61 19.12
CA TYR A 51 -6.52 11.98 18.26
C TYR A 51 -6.20 12.10 16.78
N ILE A 52 -5.77 13.28 16.32
CA ILE A 52 -5.39 13.49 14.92
C ILE A 52 -4.27 12.54 14.51
N ASN A 53 -3.21 12.41 15.32
CA ASN A 53 -2.09 11.53 15.00
C ASN A 53 -2.48 10.05 15.03
N LEU A 54 -3.32 9.61 15.98
CA LEU A 54 -3.82 8.24 16.03
C LEU A 54 -4.70 7.91 14.83
N ILE A 55 -5.62 8.79 14.48
CA ILE A 55 -6.48 8.62 13.29
C ILE A 55 -5.62 8.55 12.02
N LEU A 56 -4.61 9.43 11.89
CA LEU A 56 -3.71 9.44 10.74
C LEU A 56 -2.89 8.14 10.64
N ALA A 57 -2.43 7.60 11.78
CA ALA A 57 -1.75 6.31 11.82
C ALA A 57 -2.66 5.18 11.33
N ILE A 58 -3.92 5.13 11.82
CA ILE A 58 -4.90 4.12 11.45
C ILE A 58 -5.25 4.22 9.95
N ILE A 59 -5.54 5.42 9.45
CA ILE A 59 -5.88 5.64 8.03
C ILE A 59 -4.73 5.19 7.13
N ASN A 60 -3.49 5.52 7.48
CA ASN A 60 -2.30 5.13 6.70
C ASN A 60 -2.06 3.61 6.69
N LEU A 61 -2.56 2.86 7.67
CA LEU A 61 -2.49 1.40 7.71
C LEU A 61 -3.59 0.69 6.90
N ILE A 62 -4.62 1.41 6.45
CA ILE A 62 -5.67 0.81 5.60
C ILE A 62 -5.02 0.27 4.31
N PRO A 63 -5.38 -0.95 3.86
CA PRO A 63 -4.78 -1.58 2.68
C PRO A 63 -5.28 -0.97 1.36
N ILE A 64 -5.24 0.35 1.25
CA ILE A 64 -5.59 1.12 0.05
C ILE A 64 -4.29 1.63 -0.57
N TYR A 65 -3.94 1.15 -1.75
CA TYR A 65 -2.81 1.73 -2.47
C TYR A 65 -3.23 3.10 -3.07
N PRO A 66 -2.51 4.23 -2.84
CA PRO A 66 -1.09 4.33 -2.48
C PRO A 66 -0.77 4.58 -0.99
N LEU A 67 -1.72 4.43 -0.05
CA LEU A 67 -1.44 4.56 1.38
C LEU A 67 -0.38 3.54 1.82
N ASP A 68 0.24 3.77 2.99
CA ASP A 68 1.33 2.92 3.46
C ASP A 68 0.88 1.48 3.67
N GLY A 69 -0.32 1.23 4.21
CA GLY A 69 -0.90 -0.10 4.34
C GLY A 69 -1.06 -0.84 3.01
N GLY A 70 -1.47 -0.15 1.95
CA GLY A 70 -1.54 -0.72 0.60
C GLY A 70 -0.16 -1.03 0.00
N ARG A 71 0.85 -0.22 0.31
CA ARG A 71 2.24 -0.46 -0.11
C ARG A 71 2.86 -1.63 0.66
N ILE A 72 2.60 -1.73 1.96
CA ILE A 72 3.00 -2.87 2.80
C ILE A 72 2.40 -4.16 2.25
N LEU A 73 1.08 -4.18 2.02
CA LEU A 73 0.37 -5.32 1.44
C LEU A 73 0.97 -5.75 0.11
N LYS A 74 1.20 -4.81 -0.80
CA LYS A 74 1.82 -5.08 -2.10
C LYS A 74 3.20 -5.69 -1.97
N SER A 75 4.07 -5.13 -1.12
CA SER A 75 5.44 -5.64 -0.94
C SER A 75 5.43 -7.03 -0.30
N ALA A 76 4.56 -7.29 0.67
CA ALA A 76 4.36 -8.60 1.26
C ALA A 76 3.89 -9.61 0.21
N LEU A 77 2.88 -9.29 -0.58
CA LEU A 77 2.39 -10.16 -1.66
C LEU A 77 3.45 -10.40 -2.75
N CYS A 78 4.34 -9.44 -3.01
CA CYS A 78 5.46 -9.64 -3.95
C CYS A 78 6.41 -10.74 -3.48
N ILE A 79 6.61 -10.87 -2.16
CA ILE A 79 7.46 -11.91 -1.57
C ILE A 79 6.78 -13.28 -1.67
N PHE A 80 5.48 -13.38 -1.34
CA PHE A 80 4.77 -14.66 -1.24
C PHE A 80 4.22 -15.16 -2.58
N CYS A 81 3.61 -14.27 -3.39
CA CYS A 81 2.85 -14.66 -4.59
C CYS A 81 3.50 -14.20 -5.90
N GLY A 82 4.65 -13.53 -5.82
CA GLY A 82 5.32 -12.94 -6.97
C GLY A 82 4.66 -11.64 -7.47
N ARG A 83 5.40 -10.87 -8.28
CA ARG A 83 5.01 -9.51 -8.65
C ARG A 83 3.70 -9.41 -9.43
N ALA A 84 3.44 -10.32 -10.37
CA ALA A 84 2.24 -10.25 -11.20
C ALA A 84 0.96 -10.45 -10.39
N ASN A 85 0.94 -11.46 -9.51
CA ASN A 85 -0.21 -11.74 -8.64
C ASN A 85 -0.36 -10.67 -7.55
N ALA A 86 0.76 -10.19 -6.98
CA ALA A 86 0.75 -9.11 -6.00
C ALA A 86 0.04 -7.85 -6.51
N TYR A 87 0.30 -7.45 -7.76
CA TYR A 87 -0.39 -6.29 -8.36
C TYR A 87 -1.90 -6.51 -8.46
N LYS A 88 -2.35 -7.67 -8.96
CA LYS A 88 -3.78 -7.99 -9.11
C LYS A 88 -4.49 -8.02 -7.76
N ILE A 89 -3.93 -8.74 -6.80
CA ILE A 89 -4.51 -8.87 -5.46
C ILE A 89 -4.55 -7.51 -4.74
N THR A 90 -3.47 -6.72 -4.80
CA THR A 90 -3.44 -5.38 -4.21
C THR A 90 -4.50 -4.47 -4.82
N GLU A 91 -4.72 -4.53 -6.14
CA GLU A 91 -5.73 -3.73 -6.82
C GLU A 91 -7.14 -4.07 -6.34
N VAL A 92 -7.47 -5.36 -6.25
CA VAL A 92 -8.77 -5.83 -5.76
C VAL A 92 -8.98 -5.44 -4.30
N VAL A 93 -8.03 -5.76 -3.42
CA VAL A 93 -8.11 -5.43 -1.99
C VAL A 93 -8.23 -3.92 -1.78
N SER A 94 -7.42 -3.12 -2.47
CA SER A 94 -7.50 -1.65 -2.38
C SER A 94 -8.85 -1.10 -2.84
N THR A 95 -9.47 -1.70 -3.86
CA THR A 95 -10.77 -1.25 -4.35
C THR A 95 -11.87 -1.58 -3.34
N ILE A 96 -11.86 -2.78 -2.79
CA ILE A 96 -12.83 -3.20 -1.77
C ILE A 96 -12.68 -2.32 -0.51
N SER A 97 -11.45 -2.14 -0.02
CA SER A 97 -11.17 -1.32 1.17
C SER A 97 -11.60 0.14 0.97
N LEU A 98 -11.36 0.71 -0.22
CA LEU A 98 -11.81 2.06 -0.55
C LEU A 98 -13.34 2.14 -0.57
N SER A 99 -14.03 1.16 -1.16
CA SER A 99 -15.51 1.13 -1.20
C SER A 99 -16.11 1.10 0.20
N ILE A 100 -15.54 0.29 1.10
CA ILE A 100 -15.97 0.22 2.51
C ILE A 100 -15.71 1.57 3.21
N LEU A 101 -14.55 2.18 3.00
CA LEU A 101 -14.21 3.48 3.57
C LEU A 101 -15.15 4.58 3.09
N LEU A 102 -15.44 4.63 1.78
CA LEU A 102 -16.36 5.61 1.20
C LEU A 102 -17.77 5.44 1.72
N PHE A 103 -18.24 4.21 1.86
CA PHE A 103 -19.54 3.93 2.45
C PHE A 103 -19.62 4.42 3.90
N GLY A 104 -18.62 4.10 4.74
CA GLY A 104 -18.55 4.60 6.12
C GLY A 104 -18.49 6.13 6.21
N CYS A 105 -17.65 6.77 5.37
CA CYS A 105 -17.58 8.23 5.32
C CYS A 105 -18.90 8.86 4.84
N SER A 106 -19.63 8.25 3.91
CA SER A 106 -20.93 8.78 3.46
C SER A 106 -21.96 8.83 4.59
N LEU A 107 -21.99 7.80 5.44
CA LEU A 107 -22.85 7.79 6.65
C LEU A 107 -22.44 8.88 7.64
N LEU A 108 -21.13 9.10 7.83
CA LEU A 108 -20.63 10.18 8.70
C LEU A 108 -20.96 11.57 8.17
N VAL A 109 -20.93 11.78 6.85
CA VAL A 109 -21.35 13.05 6.23
C VAL A 109 -22.82 13.31 6.50
N LEU A 110 -23.69 12.31 6.38
CA LEU A 110 -25.12 12.44 6.65
C LEU A 110 -25.39 12.77 8.12
N TYR A 111 -24.62 12.18 9.04
CA TYR A 111 -24.79 12.40 10.47
C TYR A 111 -24.20 13.73 10.95
N ALA A 112 -22.97 14.05 10.56
CA ALA A 112 -22.20 15.18 11.06
C ALA A 112 -22.31 16.46 10.22
N HIS A 113 -22.95 16.42 9.04
CA HIS A 113 -23.09 17.52 8.08
C HIS A 113 -21.75 18.20 7.74
N ASN A 114 -20.64 17.43 7.76
CA ASN A 114 -19.29 17.95 7.58
C ASN A 114 -18.84 17.81 6.12
N TRP A 115 -18.91 18.92 5.37
CA TRP A 115 -18.49 18.98 3.96
C TRP A 115 -17.01 18.72 3.74
N GLY A 116 -16.16 18.87 4.74
CA GLY A 116 -14.75 18.55 4.68
C GLY A 116 -14.47 17.06 4.38
N LEU A 117 -15.33 16.17 4.91
CA LEU A 117 -15.23 14.73 4.62
C LEU A 117 -15.49 14.43 3.14
N VAL A 118 -16.39 15.18 2.49
CA VAL A 118 -16.66 15.01 1.05
C VAL A 118 -15.40 15.31 0.22
N LEU A 119 -14.69 16.39 0.54
CA LEU A 119 -13.44 16.73 -0.16
C LEU A 119 -12.39 15.63 -0.01
N ILE A 120 -12.26 15.06 1.20
CA ILE A 120 -11.33 13.94 1.45
C ILE A 120 -11.74 12.71 0.62
N MET A 121 -13.04 12.39 0.54
CA MET A 121 -13.55 11.28 -0.28
C MET A 121 -13.23 11.46 -1.75
N VAL A 122 -13.49 12.64 -2.31
CA VAL A 122 -13.17 12.97 -3.71
C VAL A 122 -11.66 12.86 -3.96
N TYR A 123 -10.84 13.39 -3.07
CA TYR A 123 -9.39 13.28 -3.15
C TYR A 123 -8.92 11.83 -3.16
N LEU A 124 -9.42 10.97 -2.26
CA LEU A 124 -9.05 9.54 -2.21
C LEU A 124 -9.46 8.80 -3.49
N CYS A 125 -10.65 9.08 -4.03
CA CYS A 125 -11.09 8.52 -5.31
C CYS A 125 -10.16 8.95 -6.45
N TYR A 126 -9.81 10.22 -6.52
CA TYR A 126 -8.90 10.74 -7.54
C TYR A 126 -7.52 10.08 -7.48
N VAL A 127 -6.92 10.02 -6.28
CA VAL A 127 -5.61 9.39 -6.06
C VAL A 127 -5.64 7.90 -6.41
N LYS A 128 -6.73 7.19 -6.05
CA LYS A 128 -6.90 5.78 -6.39
C LYS A 128 -6.99 5.58 -7.91
N MET A 129 -7.73 6.43 -8.62
CA MET A 129 -7.86 6.36 -10.07
C MET A 129 -6.52 6.55 -10.78
N GLN A 130 -5.76 7.57 -10.40
CA GLN A 130 -4.41 7.82 -10.94
C GLN A 130 -3.46 6.64 -10.69
N THR A 131 -3.52 6.10 -9.49
CA THR A 131 -2.68 4.96 -9.09
C THR A 131 -3.05 3.68 -9.83
N SER A 132 -4.33 3.41 -10.02
CA SER A 132 -4.81 2.26 -10.80
C SER A 132 -4.32 2.31 -12.25
N LEU A 133 -4.39 3.48 -12.90
CA LEU A 133 -3.84 3.68 -14.24
C LEU A 133 -2.33 3.43 -14.29
N TYR A 134 -1.58 3.94 -13.31
CA TYR A 134 -0.14 3.69 -13.21
C TYR A 134 0.19 2.21 -13.04
N MET A 135 -0.56 1.50 -12.20
CA MET A 135 -0.38 0.07 -11.97
C MET A 135 -0.67 -0.75 -13.22
N LYS A 136 -1.74 -0.44 -13.96
CA LYS A 136 -2.08 -1.10 -15.25
C LYS A 136 -0.95 -0.94 -16.26
N ARG A 137 -0.44 0.28 -16.47
CA ARG A 137 0.71 0.53 -17.37
C ARG A 137 1.96 -0.26 -16.98
N ARG A 138 2.25 -0.35 -15.68
CA ARG A 138 3.37 -1.16 -15.17
C ARG A 138 3.21 -2.65 -15.47
N MET A 139 1.99 -3.17 -15.36
CA MET A 139 1.69 -4.57 -15.68
C MET A 139 1.82 -4.86 -17.18
N GLU A 140 1.34 -3.97 -18.04
CA GLU A 140 1.50 -4.08 -19.50
C GLU A 140 2.98 -4.12 -19.89
N LEU A 141 3.79 -3.21 -19.37
CA LEU A 141 5.25 -3.20 -19.61
C LEU A 141 5.91 -4.50 -19.12
N TYR A 142 5.52 -5.00 -17.94
CA TYR A 142 6.05 -6.26 -17.42
C TYR A 142 5.69 -7.44 -18.33
N ASN A 143 4.46 -7.50 -18.84
CA ASN A 143 4.00 -8.55 -19.75
C ASN A 143 4.71 -8.48 -21.11
N LEU A 144 4.95 -7.27 -21.64
CA LEU A 144 5.71 -7.07 -22.87
C LEU A 144 7.17 -7.55 -22.73
N ILE A 145 7.84 -7.17 -21.64
CA ILE A 145 9.21 -7.61 -21.36
C ILE A 145 9.29 -9.15 -21.22
N LYS A 146 8.28 -9.76 -20.58
CA LYS A 146 8.21 -11.21 -20.43
C LYS A 146 8.00 -11.94 -21.77
N LYS A 147 7.32 -11.30 -22.73
CA LYS A 147 7.04 -11.88 -24.06
C LYS A 147 8.26 -11.81 -24.99
N ILE A 148 9.16 -10.83 -24.78
CA ILE A 148 10.38 -10.63 -25.59
C ILE A 148 11.52 -11.57 -25.11
N LYS A 149 11.44 -12.09 -23.91
CA LYS A 149 12.45 -12.97 -23.30
C LYS A 149 12.08 -14.43 -23.43
#